data_3814e86e3be1aa6ac484ffccfdab23d6
#
_entry.id   3814e86e3be1aa6ac484ffccfdab23d6
#
_cell.length_a   1.000
_cell.length_b   1.000
_cell.length_c   1.000
_cell.angle_alpha   90.00
_cell.angle_beta   90.00
_cell.angle_gamma   90.00
#
_symmetry.space_group_name_H-M   'P 1'
#
loop_
_entity.id
_entity.type
_entity.pdbx_description
1 polymer ?
#
loop_
_entity_poly.entity_id
_entity_poly.type
_entity_poly.pdbx_seq_one_letter_code
_entity_poly.pdbx_strand_id
1 'polypeptide(L)'
;MRRFDLHCHSTHSDGLLRPADVVARAAARGVEVLALTDHDELSGLDEAKCAAVAAGIEFVCGSELSVSWDDLTIHVVALQIDPDHAGLASGLEAIRSGRTTRGRRIGDALAAAGIPGAWAGAQRY
;
A
#
# COMPACT_ATOMS: atom_id res chain seq x y z
N MET A 1 8.59 26.79 6.35
CA MET A 1 8.94 25.40 6.74
C MET A 1 8.21 24.49 5.79
N ARG A 2 8.91 23.60 5.03
CA ARG A 2 8.28 22.68 4.08
C ARG A 2 7.35 21.70 4.80
N ARG A 3 6.22 21.37 4.17
CA ARG A 3 5.25 20.40 4.70
C ARG A 3 5.44 19.07 4.01
N PHE A 4 5.67 18.03 4.80
CA PHE A 4 5.88 16.66 4.37
C PHE A 4 4.71 15.79 4.79
N ASP A 5 4.29 14.90 3.89
CA ASP A 5 3.44 13.75 4.19
C ASP A 5 4.12 12.52 3.58
N LEU A 6 4.75 11.71 4.41
CA LEU A 6 5.62 10.61 3.99
C LEU A 6 5.01 9.22 4.26
N HIS A 7 3.72 9.17 4.61
CA HIS A 7 3.01 7.93 4.87
C HIS A 7 1.53 8.08 4.54
N CYS A 8 1.14 7.63 3.36
CA CYS A 8 -0.26 7.59 2.95
C CYS A 8 -0.52 6.42 1.99
N HIS A 9 -1.80 6.05 1.90
CA HIS A 9 -2.26 4.88 1.16
C HIS A 9 -3.31 5.26 0.11
N SER A 10 -3.36 4.47 -0.95
CA SER A 10 -4.34 4.59 -2.02
C SER A 10 -5.21 3.34 -2.14
N THR A 11 -6.10 3.34 -3.15
CA THR A 11 -6.90 2.16 -3.52
C THR A 11 -6.06 0.98 -4.04
N HIS A 12 -4.75 1.13 -4.16
CA HIS A 12 -3.85 0.02 -4.47
C HIS A 12 -3.51 -0.84 -3.25
N SER A 13 -3.85 -0.36 -2.03
CA SER A 13 -3.83 -1.17 -0.81
C SER A 13 -5.13 -1.00 -0.01
N ASP A 14 -5.13 -0.26 1.07
CA ASP A 14 -6.26 -0.08 1.98
C ASP A 14 -6.76 1.37 2.07
N GLY A 15 -6.24 2.26 1.23
CA GLY A 15 -6.73 3.62 1.11
C GLY A 15 -8.04 3.71 0.31
N LEU A 16 -8.78 4.82 0.48
CA LEU A 16 -10.07 5.05 -0.17
C LEU A 16 -9.98 5.85 -1.46
N LEU A 17 -8.85 6.51 -1.73
CA LEU A 17 -8.67 7.39 -2.88
C LEU A 17 -7.70 6.77 -3.88
N ARG A 18 -7.92 7.05 -5.16
CA ARG A 18 -6.96 6.70 -6.20
C ARG A 18 -5.64 7.47 -5.97
N PRO A 19 -4.50 6.96 -6.45
CA PRO A 19 -3.21 7.64 -6.28
C PRO A 19 -3.22 9.11 -6.67
N ALA A 20 -3.81 9.44 -7.82
CA ALA A 20 -3.93 10.83 -8.27
C ALA A 20 -4.78 11.70 -7.34
N ASP A 21 -5.85 11.16 -6.77
CA ASP A 21 -6.73 11.88 -5.84
C ASP A 21 -6.06 12.11 -4.48
N VAL A 22 -5.23 11.15 -4.02
CA VAL A 22 -4.38 11.31 -2.83
C VAL A 22 -3.45 12.51 -3.03
N VAL A 23 -2.75 12.56 -4.16
CA VAL A 23 -1.85 13.67 -4.51
C VAL A 23 -2.59 14.99 -4.56
N ALA A 24 -3.73 15.06 -5.26
CA ALA A 24 -4.52 16.29 -5.38
C ALA A 24 -4.98 16.78 -4.01
N ARG A 25 -5.42 15.87 -3.13
CA ARG A 25 -5.82 16.19 -1.76
C ARG A 25 -4.66 16.71 -0.92
N ALA A 26 -3.48 16.09 -1.01
CA ALA A 26 -2.27 16.52 -0.32
C ALA A 26 -1.86 17.94 -0.76
N ALA A 27 -1.79 18.20 -2.06
CA ALA A 27 -1.49 19.51 -2.62
C ALA A 27 -2.48 20.58 -2.15
N ALA A 28 -3.79 20.28 -2.16
CA ALA A 28 -4.84 21.19 -1.67
C ALA A 28 -4.72 21.50 -0.17
N ARG A 29 -4.03 20.65 0.60
CA ARG A 29 -3.72 20.86 2.03
C ARG A 29 -2.35 21.49 2.27
N GLY A 30 -1.65 21.87 1.21
CA GLY A 30 -0.36 22.54 1.25
C GLY A 30 0.81 21.62 1.56
N VAL A 31 0.68 20.32 1.27
CA VAL A 31 1.80 19.38 1.27
C VAL A 31 2.71 19.71 0.10
N GLU A 32 4.01 19.78 0.34
CA GLU A 32 5.03 20.11 -0.66
C GLU A 32 5.88 18.89 -1.03
N VAL A 33 5.94 17.88 -0.14
CA VAL A 33 6.61 16.60 -0.37
C VAL A 33 5.69 15.48 0.06
N LEU A 34 5.35 14.58 -0.85
CA LEU A 34 4.46 13.45 -0.61
C LEU A 34 5.17 12.13 -0.92
N ALA A 35 5.03 11.13 -0.05
CA ALA A 35 5.32 9.75 -0.39
C ALA A 35 4.03 8.93 -0.41
N LEU A 36 3.80 8.16 -1.48
CA LEU A 36 2.79 7.10 -1.49
C LEU A 36 3.46 5.82 -1.02
N THR A 37 2.84 5.17 -0.02
CA THR A 37 3.42 4.03 0.71
C THR A 37 2.43 2.88 0.86
N ASP A 38 1.76 2.50 -0.23
CA ASP A 38 0.80 1.40 -0.24
C ASP A 38 1.40 0.10 0.33
N HIS A 39 0.59 -0.69 1.03
CA HIS A 39 1.02 -1.94 1.66
C HIS A 39 1.50 -2.98 0.66
N ASP A 40 2.81 -3.26 0.68
CA ASP A 40 3.50 -4.26 -0.15
C ASP A 40 3.20 -4.11 -1.65
N GLU A 41 2.96 -2.86 -2.11
CA GLU A 41 2.48 -2.56 -3.46
C GLU A 41 3.24 -1.38 -4.07
N LEU A 42 3.47 -1.43 -5.39
CA LEU A 42 4.18 -0.41 -6.16
C LEU A 42 3.34 0.15 -7.32
N SER A 43 2.26 -0.53 -7.70
CA SER A 43 1.52 -0.24 -8.94
C SER A 43 0.84 1.14 -8.97
N GLY A 44 0.64 1.78 -7.81
CA GLY A 44 0.12 3.14 -7.70
C GLY A 44 1.13 4.26 -7.91
N LEU A 45 2.44 3.95 -7.91
CA LEU A 45 3.51 4.95 -7.87
C LEU A 45 3.58 5.80 -9.14
N ASP A 46 3.41 5.21 -10.32
CA ASP A 46 3.48 5.95 -11.58
C ASP A 46 2.34 6.95 -11.72
N GLU A 47 1.11 6.56 -11.38
CA GLU A 47 -0.05 7.46 -11.37
C GLU A 47 0.18 8.62 -10.40
N ALA A 48 0.63 8.32 -9.17
CA ALA A 48 0.90 9.33 -8.16
C ALA A 48 2.02 10.29 -8.59
N LYS A 49 3.10 9.77 -9.17
CA LYS A 49 4.22 10.58 -9.67
C LYS A 49 3.79 11.54 -10.77
N CYS A 50 3.00 11.06 -11.74
CA CYS A 50 2.45 11.92 -12.81
C CYS A 50 1.56 13.03 -12.22
N ALA A 51 0.70 12.69 -11.27
CA ALA A 51 -0.17 13.65 -10.60
C ALA A 51 0.62 14.69 -9.78
N ALA A 52 1.68 14.26 -9.08
CA ALA A 52 2.54 15.15 -8.31
C ALA A 52 3.25 16.18 -9.17
N VAL A 53 3.76 15.77 -10.35
CA VAL A 53 4.33 16.69 -11.33
C VAL A 53 3.31 17.74 -11.77
N ALA A 54 2.07 17.31 -12.07
CA ALA A 54 1.00 18.21 -12.47
C ALA A 54 0.58 19.17 -11.33
N ALA A 55 0.63 18.73 -10.08
CA ALA A 55 0.30 19.52 -8.90
C ALA A 55 1.46 20.40 -8.40
N GLY A 56 2.66 20.24 -8.94
CA GLY A 56 3.86 21.00 -8.55
C GLY A 56 4.38 20.65 -7.16
N ILE A 57 4.18 19.42 -6.69
CA ILE A 57 4.73 18.91 -5.42
C ILE A 57 5.82 17.87 -5.68
N GLU A 58 6.76 17.74 -4.76
CA GLU A 58 7.80 16.72 -4.81
C GLU A 58 7.22 15.35 -4.44
N PHE A 59 7.57 14.32 -5.20
CA PHE A 59 7.10 12.96 -4.98
C PHE A 59 8.25 12.03 -4.60
N VAL A 60 8.02 11.22 -3.55
CA VAL A 60 8.94 10.21 -3.06
C VAL A 60 8.30 8.84 -3.26
N CYS A 61 8.96 7.96 -4.02
CA CYS A 61 8.52 6.57 -4.15
C CYS A 61 8.71 5.85 -2.81
N GLY A 62 7.64 5.20 -2.33
CA GLY A 62 7.66 4.44 -1.09
C GLY A 62 6.79 3.20 -1.17
N SER A 63 6.88 2.38 -0.15
CA SER A 63 5.98 1.25 0.12
C SER A 63 6.04 0.93 1.61
N GLU A 64 4.93 0.50 2.20
CA GLU A 64 4.90 0.00 3.57
C GLU A 64 5.03 -1.52 3.55
N LEU A 65 6.19 -2.01 3.99
CA LEU A 65 6.55 -3.41 3.94
C LEU A 65 5.97 -4.16 5.14
N SER A 66 5.18 -5.21 4.90
CA SER A 66 4.70 -6.10 5.95
C SER A 66 5.73 -7.18 6.24
N VAL A 67 6.32 -7.15 7.43
CA VAL A 67 7.32 -8.12 7.88
C VAL A 67 6.83 -8.84 9.14
N SER A 68 7.28 -10.08 9.34
CA SER A 68 6.99 -10.85 10.55
C SER A 68 8.28 -10.98 11.38
N TRP A 69 8.18 -10.67 12.66
CA TRP A 69 9.25 -10.82 13.62
C TRP A 69 8.67 -11.41 14.91
N ASP A 70 9.16 -12.58 15.31
CA ASP A 70 8.76 -13.27 16.55
C ASP A 70 7.22 -13.32 16.73
N ASP A 71 6.51 -13.83 15.70
CA ASP A 71 5.04 -13.90 15.60
C ASP A 71 4.29 -12.55 15.57
N LEU A 72 5.01 -11.43 15.58
CA LEU A 72 4.44 -10.09 15.42
C LEU A 72 4.48 -9.65 13.95
N THR A 73 3.43 -8.98 13.50
CA THR A 73 3.47 -8.25 12.23
C THR A 73 3.99 -6.84 12.51
N ILE A 74 5.05 -6.46 11.79
CA ILE A 74 5.65 -5.12 11.83
C ILE A 74 5.51 -4.51 10.45
N HIS A 75 5.12 -3.24 10.40
CA HIS A 75 5.08 -2.47 9.17
C HIS A 75 6.26 -1.50 9.11
N VAL A 76 7.02 -1.58 8.02
CA VAL A 76 8.21 -0.75 7.82
C VAL A 76 7.98 0.15 6.62
N VAL A 77 7.92 1.46 6.85
CA VAL A 77 7.82 2.44 5.77
C VAL A 77 9.19 2.60 5.10
N ALA A 78 9.28 2.15 3.86
CA ALA A 78 10.44 2.32 3.00
C ALA A 78 10.23 3.54 2.09
N LEU A 79 11.19 4.43 2.06
CA LEU A 79 11.17 5.66 1.26
C LEU A 79 12.36 5.70 0.30
N GLN A 80 12.22 6.46 -0.79
CA GLN A 80 13.23 6.57 -1.86
C GLN A 80 13.60 5.21 -2.46
N ILE A 81 12.62 4.32 -2.54
CA ILE A 81 12.80 3.01 -3.16
C ILE A 81 12.94 3.15 -4.68
N ASP A 82 13.62 2.20 -5.28
CA ASP A 82 13.63 2.00 -6.74
C ASP A 82 12.47 1.06 -7.11
N PRO A 83 11.37 1.58 -7.71
CA PRO A 83 10.22 0.75 -8.05
C PRO A 83 10.51 -0.29 -9.14
N ASP A 84 11.56 -0.10 -9.93
CA ASP A 84 11.97 -0.99 -11.01
C ASP A 84 12.92 -2.11 -10.53
N HIS A 85 13.30 -2.11 -9.24
CA HIS A 85 14.19 -3.12 -8.69
C HIS A 85 13.50 -4.48 -8.61
N ALA A 86 13.91 -5.43 -9.45
CA ALA A 86 13.28 -6.74 -9.60
C ALA A 86 13.21 -7.55 -8.28
N GLY A 87 14.24 -7.45 -7.43
CA GLY A 87 14.28 -8.12 -6.13
C GLY A 87 13.23 -7.56 -5.16
N LEU A 88 12.98 -6.24 -5.19
CA LEU A 88 11.92 -5.62 -4.40
C LEU A 88 10.55 -6.10 -4.90
N ALA A 89 10.29 -5.99 -6.19
CA ALA A 89 9.02 -6.39 -6.80
C ALA A 89 8.67 -7.86 -6.48
N SER A 90 9.64 -8.79 -6.62
CA SER A 90 9.42 -10.21 -6.33
C SER A 90 9.22 -10.48 -4.83
N GLY A 91 9.90 -9.74 -3.94
CA GLY A 91 9.71 -9.85 -2.50
C GLY A 91 8.31 -9.41 -2.07
N LEU A 92 7.83 -8.29 -2.60
CA LEU A 92 6.48 -7.77 -2.32
C LEU A 92 5.40 -8.72 -2.85
N GLU A 93 5.57 -9.29 -4.04
CA GLU A 93 4.66 -10.30 -4.59
C GLU A 93 4.58 -11.55 -3.69
N ALA A 94 5.71 -12.03 -3.17
CA ALA A 94 5.73 -13.15 -2.24
C ALA A 94 4.93 -12.84 -0.95
N ILE A 95 5.03 -11.63 -0.42
CA ILE A 95 4.27 -11.18 0.75
C ILE A 95 2.76 -11.16 0.44
N ARG A 96 2.35 -10.57 -0.70
CA ARG A 96 0.93 -10.52 -1.12
C ARG A 96 0.33 -11.91 -1.30
N SER A 97 1.06 -12.79 -1.98
CA SER A 97 0.65 -14.19 -2.16
C SER A 97 0.50 -14.93 -0.83
N GLY A 98 1.40 -14.68 0.11
CA GLY A 98 1.33 -15.21 1.48
C GLY A 98 0.08 -14.74 2.23
N ARG A 99 -0.28 -13.46 2.10
CA ARG A 99 -1.52 -12.92 2.68
C ARG A 99 -2.78 -13.59 2.13
N THR A 100 -2.85 -13.76 0.82
CA THR A 100 -3.97 -14.45 0.15
C THR A 100 -4.13 -15.88 0.67
N THR A 101 -3.03 -16.62 0.80
CA THR A 101 -3.03 -17.99 1.34
C THR A 101 -3.51 -18.02 2.79
N ARG A 102 -3.01 -17.09 3.63
CA ARG A 102 -3.44 -16.96 5.02
C ARG A 102 -4.92 -16.60 5.14
N GLY A 103 -5.40 -15.66 4.31
CA GLY A 103 -6.80 -15.26 4.28
C GLY A 103 -7.74 -16.41 3.93
N ARG A 104 -7.39 -17.24 2.96
CA ARG A 104 -8.15 -18.46 2.62
C ARG A 104 -8.22 -19.42 3.81
N ARG A 105 -7.10 -19.71 4.46
CA ARG A 105 -7.06 -20.59 5.64
C ARG A 105 -7.96 -20.08 6.78
N ILE A 106 -7.98 -18.77 7.02
CA ILE A 106 -8.86 -18.15 8.00
C ILE A 106 -10.33 -18.32 7.58
N GLY A 107 -10.66 -18.08 6.30
CA GLY A 107 -12.00 -18.27 5.76
C GLY A 107 -12.49 -19.71 5.88
N ASP A 108 -11.62 -20.69 5.61
CA ASP A 108 -11.93 -22.12 5.76
C ASP A 108 -12.16 -22.50 7.23
N ALA A 109 -11.34 -21.99 8.15
CA ALA A 109 -11.52 -22.20 9.59
C ALA A 109 -12.84 -21.59 10.10
N LEU A 110 -13.21 -20.40 9.65
CA LEU A 110 -14.48 -19.78 9.96
C LEU A 110 -15.68 -20.58 9.41
N ALA A 111 -15.58 -21.08 8.18
CA ALA A 111 -16.62 -21.93 7.60
C ALA A 111 -16.81 -23.21 8.40
N ALA A 112 -15.72 -23.86 8.85
CA ALA A 112 -15.78 -25.03 9.72
C ALA A 112 -16.40 -24.72 11.10
N ALA A 113 -16.27 -23.48 11.57
CA ALA A 113 -16.91 -22.98 12.79
C ALA A 113 -18.36 -22.50 12.61
N GLY A 114 -18.97 -22.71 11.42
CA GLY A 114 -20.36 -22.34 11.13
C GLY A 114 -20.54 -20.90 10.59
N ILE A 115 -19.47 -20.23 10.16
CA ILE A 115 -19.49 -18.89 9.56
C ILE A 115 -19.02 -18.99 8.09
N PRO A 116 -19.87 -19.44 7.16
CA PRO A 116 -19.50 -19.62 5.76
C PRO A 116 -19.40 -18.26 5.03
N GLY A 117 -18.65 -18.24 3.92
CA GLY A 117 -18.56 -17.08 3.03
C GLY A 117 -17.62 -15.96 3.48
N ALA A 118 -16.92 -16.12 4.61
CA ALA A 118 -16.01 -15.10 5.14
C ALA A 118 -14.90 -14.71 4.15
N TRP A 119 -14.29 -15.68 3.47
CA TRP A 119 -13.28 -15.41 2.45
C TRP A 119 -13.85 -14.60 1.26
N ALA A 120 -14.97 -15.05 0.70
CA ALA A 120 -15.62 -14.33 -0.40
C ALA A 120 -16.10 -12.92 0.01
N GLY A 121 -16.47 -12.74 1.27
CA GLY A 121 -16.81 -11.44 1.84
C GLY A 121 -15.59 -10.52 1.91
N ALA A 122 -14.48 -11.02 2.42
CA ALA A 122 -13.23 -10.25 2.55
C ALA A 122 -12.63 -9.80 1.20
N GLN A 123 -12.87 -10.54 0.12
CA GLN A 123 -12.36 -10.20 -1.22
C GLN A 123 -13.11 -9.02 -1.89
N ARG A 124 -14.14 -8.47 -1.27
CA ARG A 124 -14.90 -7.32 -1.81
C ARG A 124 -14.31 -5.97 -1.41
N TYR A 125 -13.38 -6.00 -0.51
CA TYR A 125 -12.66 -4.84 0.04
C TYR A 125 -11.17 -5.00 -0.24
#